data_edf2c0fa641eae96f8d0745999a46353
#
_entry.id   edf2c0fa641eae96f8d0745999a46353
#
_cell.length_a   1.000
_cell.length_b   1.000
_cell.length_c   1.000
_cell.angle_alpha   90.00
_cell.angle_beta   90.00
_cell.angle_gamma   90.00
#
_symmetry.space_group_name_H-M   'P 1'
#
loop_
_entity.id
_entity.type
_entity.pdbx_description
1 polymer ?
#
loop_
_entity_poly.entity_id
_entity_poly.type
_entity_poly.pdbx_seq_one_letter_code
_entity_poly.pdbx_strand_id
1 'polypeptide(L)'
;MNSENVTFDSDGCTLAGTYAQAAQPVAAALLIPGSGRTDRDSDVKLPLGMKLRGAITRAVADALGTVNVSSLRYDKRGVGASGGDYYPVGMATRLIDAQAALSWLAERNAGLPLLVVGHSEGTYYAAQLAGEHRGVAGIVLISGSVRPGGDVLAWQTQQLADKLPAATKVILKLLRTDVVRAQRKNQAKIMASTTDVIRLQGTKVNARWIRDFITYDPAPALRAVTVPVLAITGGHDMQVPPDDVEAAGRLVQGPFEGHVVGDLSHMLRPDPDFVGPRGYRKAGKQPVSPEVLGLITDWAARQFGQQQLPRQANERES
;
A
#
# COMPACT_ATOMS: atom_id res chain seq x y z
N MET A 1 -13.33 -3.75 -18.85
CA MET A 1 -12.90 -4.93 -18.04
C MET A 1 -14.13 -5.66 -17.52
N ASN A 2 -14.08 -6.99 -17.46
CA ASN A 2 -15.05 -7.79 -16.75
C ASN A 2 -14.57 -8.00 -15.31
N SER A 3 -15.41 -7.68 -14.32
CA SER A 3 -15.04 -7.79 -12.91
C SER A 3 -15.89 -8.81 -12.19
N GLU A 4 -15.28 -9.71 -11.43
CA GLU A 4 -15.95 -10.74 -10.66
C GLU A 4 -15.46 -10.73 -9.20
N ASN A 5 -16.35 -11.09 -8.28
CA ASN A 5 -15.95 -11.35 -6.90
C ASN A 5 -15.39 -12.77 -6.81
N VAL A 6 -14.25 -12.89 -6.14
CA VAL A 6 -13.52 -14.14 -5.99
C VAL A 6 -13.20 -14.41 -4.53
N THR A 7 -12.94 -15.68 -4.22
CA THR A 7 -12.42 -16.10 -2.92
C THR A 7 -11.25 -17.03 -3.11
N PHE A 8 -10.30 -17.02 -2.17
CA PHE A 8 -9.16 -17.94 -2.14
C PHE A 8 -8.80 -18.23 -0.68
N ASP A 9 -8.13 -19.35 -0.47
CA ASP A 9 -7.66 -19.73 0.87
C ASP A 9 -6.30 -19.08 1.16
N SER A 10 -6.10 -18.68 2.41
CA SER A 10 -4.84 -18.24 2.97
C SER A 10 -4.69 -18.81 4.37
N ASP A 11 -3.93 -19.88 4.49
CA ASP A 11 -3.64 -20.55 5.76
C ASP A 11 -4.94 -20.81 6.56
N GLY A 12 -5.91 -21.50 5.91
CA GLY A 12 -7.21 -21.87 6.48
C GLY A 12 -8.18 -20.69 6.68
N CYS A 13 -7.87 -19.51 6.17
CA CYS A 13 -8.76 -18.35 6.18
C CYS A 13 -9.21 -18.00 4.76
N THR A 14 -10.52 -18.02 4.51
CA THR A 14 -11.07 -17.57 3.22
C THR A 14 -10.96 -16.07 3.10
N LEU A 15 -10.19 -15.61 2.11
CA LEU A 15 -10.10 -14.20 1.73
C LEU A 15 -10.98 -13.94 0.51
N ALA A 16 -11.57 -12.74 0.48
CA ALA A 16 -12.44 -12.28 -0.59
C ALA A 16 -11.76 -11.17 -1.39
N GLY A 17 -11.90 -11.20 -2.71
CA GLY A 17 -11.32 -10.23 -3.62
C GLY A 17 -12.25 -9.82 -4.74
N THR A 18 -11.77 -8.90 -5.56
CA THR A 18 -12.33 -8.57 -6.87
C THR A 18 -11.24 -8.75 -7.90
N TYR A 19 -11.45 -9.67 -8.82
CA TYR A 19 -10.61 -9.85 -10.01
C TYR A 19 -11.24 -9.09 -11.17
N ALA A 20 -10.44 -8.25 -11.83
CA ALA A 20 -10.83 -7.51 -13.02
C ALA A 20 -9.98 -8.00 -14.20
N GLN A 21 -10.63 -8.69 -15.13
CA GLN A 21 -9.98 -9.24 -16.31
C GLN A 21 -9.95 -8.23 -17.44
N ALA A 22 -8.76 -7.95 -17.97
CA ALA A 22 -8.60 -7.18 -19.21
C ALA A 22 -9.01 -8.03 -20.43
N ALA A 23 -9.38 -7.36 -21.52
CA ALA A 23 -9.84 -8.05 -22.74
C ALA A 23 -8.71 -8.86 -23.41
N GLN A 24 -7.50 -8.30 -23.43
CA GLN A 24 -6.30 -8.91 -24.00
C GLN A 24 -5.14 -8.71 -23.02
N PRO A 25 -5.09 -9.47 -21.91
CA PRO A 25 -4.17 -9.18 -20.84
C PRO A 25 -2.72 -9.38 -21.25
N VAL A 26 -1.89 -8.35 -21.00
CA VAL A 26 -0.44 -8.38 -21.23
C VAL A 26 0.33 -8.63 -19.92
N ALA A 27 -0.31 -8.42 -18.78
CA ALA A 27 0.19 -8.67 -17.42
C ALA A 27 -0.97 -8.82 -16.44
N ALA A 28 -0.68 -9.29 -15.23
CA ALA A 28 -1.64 -9.32 -14.14
C ALA A 28 -1.06 -8.66 -12.88
N ALA A 29 -1.85 -7.77 -12.24
CA ALA A 29 -1.43 -6.97 -11.09
C ALA A 29 -2.13 -7.39 -9.80
N LEU A 30 -1.36 -7.65 -8.73
CA LEU A 30 -1.86 -7.71 -7.37
C LEU A 30 -1.77 -6.33 -6.73
N LEU A 31 -2.90 -5.80 -6.21
CA LEU A 31 -2.92 -4.51 -5.52
C LEU A 31 -3.13 -4.71 -4.01
N ILE A 32 -2.18 -4.21 -3.21
CA ILE A 32 -2.13 -4.39 -1.76
C ILE A 32 -2.41 -3.04 -1.09
N PRO A 33 -3.50 -2.91 -0.30
CA PRO A 33 -3.87 -1.65 0.34
C PRO A 33 -2.96 -1.29 1.52
N GLY A 34 -3.02 -0.02 1.95
CA GLY A 34 -2.31 0.53 3.10
C GLY A 34 -2.78 -0.01 4.46
N SER A 35 -2.20 0.48 5.56
CA SER A 35 -2.44 0.03 6.93
C SER A 35 -3.91 0.24 7.40
N GLY A 36 -4.22 -0.29 8.57
CA GLY A 36 -5.56 -0.18 9.16
C GLY A 36 -6.57 -1.16 8.57
N ARG A 37 -7.86 -0.94 8.93
CA ARG A 37 -8.98 -1.76 8.46
C ARG A 37 -9.46 -1.32 7.08
N THR A 38 -8.53 -1.21 6.15
CA THR A 38 -8.81 -0.87 4.75
C THR A 38 -9.28 -2.09 3.98
N ASP A 39 -10.36 -1.92 3.23
CA ASP A 39 -10.89 -2.95 2.33
C ASP A 39 -10.10 -2.98 1.00
N ARG A 40 -10.51 -3.86 0.10
CA ARG A 40 -9.89 -4.06 -1.23
C ARG A 40 -9.83 -2.82 -2.11
N ASP A 41 -10.69 -1.83 -1.84
CA ASP A 41 -10.74 -0.56 -2.57
C ASP A 41 -9.91 0.54 -1.90
N SER A 42 -9.21 0.24 -0.79
CA SER A 42 -8.55 1.19 0.12
C SER A 42 -9.53 2.08 0.88
N ASP A 43 -10.77 1.64 1.05
CA ASP A 43 -11.75 2.35 1.86
C ASP A 43 -11.72 1.89 3.32
N VAL A 44 -12.07 2.79 4.25
CA VAL A 44 -12.11 2.49 5.69
C VAL A 44 -13.52 2.67 6.22
N LYS A 45 -14.08 1.61 6.81
CA LYS A 45 -15.34 1.71 7.59
C LYS A 45 -15.05 2.37 8.93
N LEU A 46 -15.71 3.48 9.19
CA LEU A 46 -15.67 4.21 10.45
C LEU A 46 -16.89 3.82 11.32
N PRO A 47 -16.86 4.15 12.65
CA PRO A 47 -18.03 3.99 13.51
C PRO A 47 -19.27 4.68 12.94
N LEU A 48 -20.46 4.23 13.36
CA LEU A 48 -21.76 4.75 12.93
C LEU A 48 -22.03 4.63 11.43
N GLY A 49 -21.43 3.63 10.76
CA GLY A 49 -21.67 3.36 9.34
C GLY A 49 -21.03 4.37 8.38
N MET A 50 -20.26 5.31 8.88
CA MET A 50 -19.51 6.23 8.02
C MET A 50 -18.41 5.48 7.25
N LYS A 51 -18.08 5.99 6.06
CA LYS A 51 -17.02 5.43 5.22
C LYS A 51 -16.05 6.55 4.82
N LEU A 52 -14.76 6.34 5.04
CA LEU A 52 -13.70 7.15 4.46
C LEU A 52 -13.30 6.49 3.15
N ARG A 53 -13.56 7.17 2.05
CA ARG A 53 -13.20 6.68 0.71
C ARG A 53 -11.72 6.95 0.44
N GLY A 54 -10.92 5.91 0.42
CA GLY A 54 -9.57 5.93 -0.10
C GLY A 54 -9.57 5.73 -1.61
N ALA A 55 -10.27 4.72 -2.08
CA ALA A 55 -10.45 4.34 -3.49
C ALA A 55 -9.13 4.23 -4.28
N ILE A 56 -7.98 4.10 -3.62
CA ILE A 56 -6.65 4.15 -4.28
C ILE A 56 -6.44 2.89 -5.10
N THR A 57 -6.54 1.71 -4.48
CA THR A 57 -6.34 0.44 -5.18
C THR A 57 -7.37 0.23 -6.28
N ARG A 58 -8.61 0.70 -6.09
CA ARG A 58 -9.63 0.66 -7.12
C ARG A 58 -9.26 1.55 -8.31
N ALA A 59 -8.88 2.81 -8.07
CA ALA A 59 -8.52 3.73 -9.14
C ALA A 59 -7.29 3.24 -9.94
N VAL A 60 -6.30 2.67 -9.25
CA VAL A 60 -5.13 2.06 -9.90
C VAL A 60 -5.52 0.83 -10.72
N ALA A 61 -6.41 -0.04 -10.21
CA ALA A 61 -6.90 -1.20 -10.97
C ALA A 61 -7.67 -0.78 -12.23
N ASP A 62 -8.53 0.23 -12.10
CA ASP A 62 -9.31 0.76 -13.24
C ASP A 62 -8.35 1.38 -14.30
N ALA A 63 -7.32 2.11 -13.86
CA ALA A 63 -6.31 2.69 -14.75
C ALA A 63 -5.46 1.60 -15.45
N LEU A 64 -4.94 0.61 -14.71
CA LEU A 64 -4.17 -0.50 -15.27
C LEU A 64 -4.97 -1.28 -16.32
N GLY A 65 -6.27 -1.40 -16.15
CA GLY A 65 -7.13 -2.03 -17.13
C GLY A 65 -7.19 -1.31 -18.48
N THR A 66 -6.94 -0.02 -18.54
CA THR A 66 -6.88 0.75 -19.81
C THR A 66 -5.66 0.38 -20.66
N VAL A 67 -4.63 -0.19 -20.04
CA VAL A 67 -3.41 -0.69 -20.69
C VAL A 67 -3.32 -2.22 -20.68
N ASN A 68 -4.48 -2.89 -20.65
CA ASN A 68 -4.60 -4.34 -20.73
C ASN A 68 -3.89 -5.11 -19.60
N VAL A 69 -3.81 -4.56 -18.39
CA VAL A 69 -3.34 -5.27 -17.20
C VAL A 69 -4.57 -5.75 -16.41
N SER A 70 -4.73 -7.07 -16.26
CA SER A 70 -5.71 -7.66 -15.32
C SER A 70 -5.34 -7.36 -13.89
N SER A 71 -6.27 -7.37 -12.93
CA SER A 71 -5.94 -7.04 -11.55
C SER A 71 -6.73 -7.82 -10.51
N LEU A 72 -6.08 -8.10 -9.38
CA LEU A 72 -6.70 -8.62 -8.17
C LEU A 72 -6.53 -7.61 -7.03
N ARG A 73 -7.64 -7.28 -6.37
CA ARG A 73 -7.70 -6.53 -5.10
C ARG A 73 -8.40 -7.40 -4.08
N TYR A 74 -7.88 -7.51 -2.86
CA TYR A 74 -8.48 -8.35 -1.83
C TYR A 74 -8.71 -7.60 -0.52
N ASP A 75 -9.72 -8.02 0.23
CA ASP A 75 -9.99 -7.55 1.59
C ASP A 75 -9.02 -8.23 2.55
N LYS A 76 -8.41 -7.46 3.42
CA LYS A 76 -7.57 -8.03 4.49
C LYS A 76 -8.39 -8.96 5.39
N ARG A 77 -7.72 -9.89 6.03
CA ARG A 77 -8.30 -10.78 7.04
C ARG A 77 -9.10 -10.01 8.07
N GLY A 78 -10.38 -10.37 8.28
CA GLY A 78 -11.32 -9.69 9.17
C GLY A 78 -11.79 -8.31 8.72
N VAL A 79 -11.65 -8.00 7.42
CA VAL A 79 -12.14 -6.77 6.78
C VAL A 79 -13.02 -7.11 5.59
N GLY A 80 -13.98 -6.26 5.26
CA GLY A 80 -14.83 -6.42 4.08
C GLY A 80 -15.61 -7.72 4.10
N ALA A 81 -15.40 -8.57 3.08
CA ALA A 81 -16.00 -9.89 2.94
C ALA A 81 -15.04 -11.04 3.29
N SER A 82 -13.78 -10.74 3.66
CA SER A 82 -12.82 -11.76 4.11
C SER A 82 -13.13 -12.27 5.49
N GLY A 83 -12.91 -13.55 5.71
CA GLY A 83 -13.02 -14.22 7.01
C GLY A 83 -11.95 -13.81 8.02
N GLY A 84 -12.01 -14.43 9.20
CA GLY A 84 -11.03 -14.25 10.27
C GLY A 84 -11.28 -13.00 11.15
N ASP A 85 -10.29 -12.68 11.99
CA ASP A 85 -10.29 -11.47 12.83
C ASP A 85 -9.09 -10.59 12.45
N TYR A 86 -9.34 -9.30 12.30
CA TYR A 86 -8.34 -8.29 11.96
C TYR A 86 -7.34 -8.05 13.12
N TYR A 87 -7.81 -8.12 14.36
CA TYR A 87 -7.06 -7.56 15.48
C TYR A 87 -5.83 -8.38 15.92
N PRO A 88 -5.81 -9.73 15.89
CA PRO A 88 -4.63 -10.48 16.28
C PRO A 88 -3.61 -10.65 15.13
N VAL A 89 -3.86 -10.06 13.97
CA VAL A 89 -3.06 -10.29 12.75
C VAL A 89 -1.83 -9.40 12.72
N GLY A 90 -0.63 -10.00 12.72
CA GLY A 90 0.65 -9.33 12.55
C GLY A 90 1.07 -9.17 11.09
N MET A 91 2.26 -8.58 10.87
CA MET A 91 2.80 -8.36 9.52
C MET A 91 3.11 -9.67 8.79
N ALA A 92 3.63 -10.68 9.48
CA ALA A 92 3.93 -11.99 8.88
C ALA A 92 2.66 -12.66 8.29
N THR A 93 1.55 -12.65 9.03
CA THR A 93 0.27 -13.19 8.53
C THR A 93 -0.24 -12.40 7.33
N ARG A 94 -0.06 -11.09 7.30
CA ARG A 94 -0.45 -10.27 6.14
C ARG A 94 0.41 -10.55 4.90
N LEU A 95 1.69 -10.88 5.10
CA LEU A 95 2.54 -11.34 4.01
C LEU A 95 2.05 -12.68 3.46
N ILE A 96 1.69 -13.64 4.32
CA ILE A 96 1.10 -14.93 3.91
C ILE A 96 -0.20 -14.68 3.10
N ASP A 97 -1.05 -13.76 3.55
CA ASP A 97 -2.27 -13.38 2.82
C ASP A 97 -1.95 -12.80 1.44
N ALA A 98 -0.90 -11.97 1.33
CA ALA A 98 -0.46 -11.39 0.05
C ALA A 98 0.19 -12.45 -0.87
N GLN A 99 0.94 -13.41 -0.32
CA GLN A 99 1.48 -14.56 -1.05
C GLN A 99 0.36 -15.45 -1.62
N ALA A 100 -0.66 -15.75 -0.83
CA ALA A 100 -1.83 -16.51 -1.27
C ALA A 100 -2.59 -15.79 -2.39
N ALA A 101 -2.78 -14.46 -2.27
CA ALA A 101 -3.40 -13.64 -3.31
C ALA A 101 -2.57 -13.63 -4.61
N LEU A 102 -1.24 -13.53 -4.49
CA LEU A 102 -0.34 -13.56 -5.65
C LEU A 102 -0.35 -14.92 -6.34
N SER A 103 -0.35 -16.02 -5.57
CA SER A 103 -0.42 -17.37 -6.11
C SER A 103 -1.73 -17.61 -6.86
N TRP A 104 -2.87 -17.22 -6.28
CA TRP A 104 -4.17 -17.28 -6.94
C TRP A 104 -4.18 -16.50 -8.26
N LEU A 105 -3.59 -15.29 -8.25
CA LEU A 105 -3.49 -14.46 -9.45
C LEU A 105 -2.61 -15.09 -10.53
N ALA A 106 -1.48 -15.68 -10.13
CA ALA A 106 -0.55 -16.37 -11.04
C ALA A 106 -1.20 -17.57 -11.72
N GLU A 107 -1.94 -18.40 -10.97
CA GLU A 107 -2.68 -19.53 -11.51
C GLU A 107 -3.74 -19.09 -12.52
N ARG A 108 -4.47 -18.02 -12.22
CA ARG A 108 -5.52 -17.47 -13.10
C ARG A 108 -4.97 -16.85 -14.37
N ASN A 109 -3.72 -16.41 -14.36
CA ASN A 109 -3.05 -15.70 -15.47
C ASN A 109 -1.75 -16.41 -15.86
N ALA A 110 -1.79 -17.74 -15.98
CA ALA A 110 -0.62 -18.55 -16.28
C ALA A 110 0.13 -18.04 -17.54
N GLY A 111 1.44 -17.87 -17.39
CA GLY A 111 2.32 -17.37 -18.46
C GLY A 111 2.38 -15.85 -18.62
N LEU A 112 1.55 -15.09 -17.90
CA LEU A 112 1.65 -13.63 -17.92
C LEU A 112 2.63 -13.13 -16.83
N PRO A 113 3.36 -12.03 -17.08
CA PRO A 113 4.16 -11.37 -16.06
C PRO A 113 3.27 -10.81 -14.94
N LEU A 114 3.76 -10.91 -13.70
CA LEU A 114 3.05 -10.43 -12.53
C LEU A 114 3.60 -9.07 -12.09
N LEU A 115 2.71 -8.12 -11.86
CA LEU A 115 2.98 -6.82 -11.27
C LEU A 115 2.46 -6.82 -9.82
N VAL A 116 3.23 -6.31 -8.87
CA VAL A 116 2.72 -6.07 -7.51
C VAL A 116 2.69 -4.58 -7.23
N VAL A 117 1.52 -4.07 -6.89
CA VAL A 117 1.30 -2.65 -6.54
C VAL A 117 0.99 -2.55 -5.06
N GLY A 118 1.85 -1.90 -4.28
CA GLY A 118 1.62 -1.64 -2.87
C GLY A 118 1.34 -0.16 -2.61
N HIS A 119 0.35 0.13 -1.75
CA HIS A 119 0.13 1.48 -1.21
C HIS A 119 0.47 1.50 0.28
N SER A 120 1.28 2.46 0.72
CA SER A 120 1.65 2.65 2.13
C SER A 120 2.23 1.35 2.73
N GLU A 121 1.62 0.74 3.76
CA GLU A 121 2.02 -0.58 4.29
C GLU A 121 2.15 -1.65 3.19
N GLY A 122 1.31 -1.60 2.16
CA GLY A 122 1.34 -2.56 1.05
C GLY A 122 2.68 -2.59 0.29
N THR A 123 3.46 -1.51 0.34
CA THR A 123 4.77 -1.43 -0.29
C THR A 123 5.79 -2.37 0.35
N TYR A 124 5.67 -2.62 1.66
CA TYR A 124 6.55 -3.57 2.36
C TYR A 124 6.33 -5.00 1.87
N TYR A 125 5.07 -5.39 1.66
CA TYR A 125 4.74 -6.71 1.11
C TYR A 125 5.10 -6.82 -0.37
N ALA A 126 4.92 -5.73 -1.15
CA ALA A 126 5.33 -5.71 -2.55
C ALA A 126 6.84 -5.95 -2.70
N ALA A 127 7.68 -5.29 -1.88
CA ALA A 127 9.13 -5.50 -1.88
C ALA A 127 9.51 -6.94 -1.47
N GLN A 128 8.89 -7.48 -0.42
CA GLN A 128 9.14 -8.87 0.02
C GLN A 128 8.75 -9.89 -1.06
N LEU A 129 7.55 -9.74 -1.64
CA LEU A 129 7.09 -10.61 -2.72
C LEU A 129 8.02 -10.58 -3.92
N ALA A 130 8.53 -9.41 -4.31
CA ALA A 130 9.48 -9.28 -5.42
C ALA A 130 10.84 -9.91 -5.14
N GLY A 131 11.31 -9.85 -3.89
CA GLY A 131 12.56 -10.49 -3.47
C GLY A 131 12.47 -12.02 -3.39
N GLU A 132 11.28 -12.57 -3.09
CA GLU A 132 11.06 -13.99 -2.83
C GLU A 132 10.42 -14.75 -4.01
N HIS A 133 9.64 -14.08 -4.84
CA HIS A 133 8.76 -14.69 -5.84
C HIS A 133 9.29 -14.58 -7.26
N ARG A 134 9.67 -15.70 -7.88
CA ARG A 134 10.25 -15.75 -9.23
C ARG A 134 9.31 -15.31 -10.36
N GLY A 135 8.00 -15.18 -10.09
CA GLY A 135 7.02 -14.76 -11.10
C GLY A 135 6.75 -13.27 -11.13
N VAL A 136 7.25 -12.48 -10.16
CA VAL A 136 7.09 -11.03 -10.14
C VAL A 136 8.03 -10.40 -11.16
N ALA A 137 7.47 -9.64 -12.10
CA ALA A 137 8.17 -9.00 -13.20
C ALA A 137 8.34 -7.48 -13.00
N GLY A 138 7.73 -6.90 -11.96
CA GLY A 138 7.88 -5.50 -11.60
C GLY A 138 7.05 -5.12 -10.39
N ILE A 139 7.39 -4.03 -9.72
CA ILE A 139 6.62 -3.51 -8.59
C ILE A 139 6.37 -2.01 -8.68
N VAL A 140 5.23 -1.57 -8.13
CA VAL A 140 4.91 -0.16 -7.94
C VAL A 140 4.75 0.11 -6.45
N LEU A 141 5.55 1.04 -5.94
CA LEU A 141 5.58 1.46 -4.54
C LEU A 141 4.93 2.84 -4.42
N ILE A 142 3.70 2.89 -3.91
CA ILE A 142 2.93 4.13 -3.76
C ILE A 142 2.98 4.57 -2.31
N SER A 143 3.52 5.76 -2.03
CA SER A 143 3.65 6.33 -0.67
C SER A 143 4.28 5.34 0.31
N GLY A 144 5.36 4.68 -0.11
CA GLY A 144 6.14 3.74 0.68
C GLY A 144 7.28 4.42 1.43
N SER A 145 7.70 3.86 2.57
CA SER A 145 8.87 4.31 3.31
C SER A 145 9.98 3.28 3.30
N VAL A 146 11.21 3.77 3.31
CA VAL A 146 12.43 2.95 3.43
C VAL A 146 12.96 2.93 4.87
N ARG A 147 12.33 3.66 5.77
CA ARG A 147 12.75 3.82 7.16
C ARG A 147 12.18 2.72 8.04
N PRO A 148 12.85 2.34 9.14
CA PRO A 148 12.25 1.48 10.16
C PRO A 148 10.90 2.03 10.63
N GLY A 149 9.94 1.13 10.89
CA GLY A 149 8.57 1.54 11.21
C GLY A 149 8.45 2.45 12.43
N GLY A 150 9.34 2.30 13.41
CA GLY A 150 9.41 3.19 14.56
C GLY A 150 9.74 4.64 14.18
N ASP A 151 10.63 4.84 13.20
CA ASP A 151 11.02 6.16 12.69
C ASP A 151 9.90 6.79 11.86
N VAL A 152 9.18 5.97 11.08
CA VAL A 152 7.99 6.43 10.35
C VAL A 152 6.92 6.94 11.32
N LEU A 153 6.64 6.22 12.40
CA LEU A 153 5.68 6.66 13.41
C LEU A 153 6.12 7.93 14.13
N ALA A 154 7.42 8.07 14.39
CA ALA A 154 7.97 9.28 14.99
C ALA A 154 7.81 10.48 14.06
N TRP A 155 8.12 10.30 12.77
CA TRP A 155 7.95 11.34 11.75
C TRP A 155 6.48 11.74 11.59
N GLN A 156 5.54 10.78 11.46
CA GLN A 156 4.10 11.04 11.39
C GLN A 156 3.60 11.84 12.62
N THR A 157 4.09 11.47 13.80
CA THR A 157 3.72 12.14 15.05
C THR A 157 4.20 13.59 15.05
N GLN A 158 5.41 13.84 14.54
CA GLN A 158 5.96 15.19 14.44
C GLN A 158 5.17 16.03 13.43
N GLN A 159 4.87 15.49 12.23
CA GLN A 159 4.04 16.16 11.24
C GLN A 159 2.67 16.56 11.82
N LEU A 160 2.04 15.66 12.57
CA LEU A 160 0.78 15.96 13.25
C LEU A 160 0.93 17.06 14.30
N ALA A 161 1.97 17.02 15.12
CA ALA A 161 2.24 18.02 16.16
C ALA A 161 2.47 19.42 15.57
N ASP A 162 3.21 19.50 14.45
CA ASP A 162 3.53 20.77 13.78
C ASP A 162 2.27 21.42 13.17
N LYS A 163 1.32 20.62 12.70
CA LYS A 163 0.06 21.07 12.08
C LYS A 163 -1.09 21.30 13.06
N LEU A 164 -0.87 21.10 14.38
CA LEU A 164 -1.90 21.40 15.37
C LEU A 164 -2.20 22.89 15.44
N PRO A 165 -3.47 23.29 15.56
CA PRO A 165 -3.84 24.69 15.82
C PRO A 165 -3.18 25.23 17.08
N ALA A 166 -2.81 26.51 17.08
CA ALA A 166 -2.16 27.17 18.23
C ALA A 166 -2.96 27.00 19.52
N ALA A 167 -4.28 27.15 19.46
CA ALA A 167 -5.15 26.94 20.62
C ALA A 167 -5.05 25.52 21.19
N THR A 168 -4.98 24.50 20.33
CA THR A 168 -4.79 23.09 20.77
C THR A 168 -3.42 22.93 21.43
N LYS A 169 -2.35 23.50 20.87
CA LYS A 169 -1.01 23.46 21.46
C LYS A 169 -0.99 24.09 22.86
N VAL A 170 -1.68 25.24 23.05
CA VAL A 170 -1.81 25.90 24.35
C VAL A 170 -2.55 25.00 25.36
N ILE A 171 -3.67 24.39 24.97
CA ILE A 171 -4.43 23.48 25.84
C ILE A 171 -3.57 22.30 26.28
N LEU A 172 -2.88 21.65 25.32
CA LEU A 172 -2.00 20.52 25.64
C LEU A 172 -0.86 20.92 26.59
N LYS A 173 -0.29 22.12 26.41
CA LYS A 173 0.73 22.67 27.31
C LYS A 173 0.19 22.90 28.73
N LEU A 174 -1.03 23.44 28.87
CA LEU A 174 -1.70 23.60 30.17
C LEU A 174 -1.93 22.25 30.87
N LEU A 175 -2.26 21.20 30.09
CA LEU A 175 -2.42 19.83 30.57
C LEU A 175 -1.06 19.12 30.80
N ARG A 176 0.05 19.81 30.67
CA ARG A 176 1.42 19.28 30.82
C ARG A 176 1.69 18.05 29.94
N THR A 177 1.09 18.03 28.76
CA THR A 177 1.27 16.96 27.79
C THR A 177 1.46 17.53 26.37
N ASP A 178 1.90 16.70 25.46
CA ASP A 178 1.99 16.96 24.04
C ASP A 178 1.72 15.66 23.27
N VAL A 179 1.51 15.76 21.96
CA VAL A 179 1.20 14.62 21.09
C VAL A 179 2.33 13.61 21.07
N VAL A 180 3.59 14.08 21.05
CA VAL A 180 4.78 13.23 20.97
C VAL A 180 4.91 12.40 22.26
N ARG A 181 4.75 13.05 23.43
CA ARG A 181 4.80 12.36 24.72
C ARG A 181 3.67 11.33 24.87
N ALA A 182 2.44 11.70 24.46
CA ALA A 182 1.30 10.79 24.48
C ALA A 182 1.53 9.57 23.60
N GLN A 183 2.05 9.78 22.38
CA GLN A 183 2.38 8.70 21.45
C GLN A 183 3.48 7.78 21.99
N ARG A 184 4.57 8.33 22.53
CA ARG A 184 5.65 7.54 23.16
C ARG A 184 5.11 6.68 24.31
N LYS A 185 4.22 7.22 25.14
CA LYS A 185 3.58 6.47 26.23
C LYS A 185 2.71 5.33 25.72
N ASN A 186 1.94 5.56 24.65
CA ASN A 186 1.13 4.52 24.01
C ASN A 186 2.02 3.44 23.38
N GLN A 187 3.06 3.83 22.65
CA GLN A 187 4.03 2.88 22.08
C GLN A 187 4.70 2.03 23.15
N ALA A 188 5.16 2.63 24.26
CA ALA A 188 5.76 1.89 25.38
C ALA A 188 4.78 0.84 25.96
N LYS A 189 3.49 1.19 26.12
CA LYS A 189 2.46 0.23 26.57
C LYS A 189 2.26 -0.91 25.58
N ILE A 190 2.25 -0.62 24.28
CA ILE A 190 2.10 -1.62 23.23
C ILE A 190 3.31 -2.55 23.21
N MET A 191 4.53 -1.99 23.25
CA MET A 191 5.76 -2.77 23.25
C MET A 191 5.91 -3.66 24.49
N ALA A 192 5.43 -3.20 25.65
CA ALA A 192 5.42 -3.99 26.89
C ALA A 192 4.30 -5.05 26.95
N SER A 193 3.32 -5.02 26.03
CA SER A 193 2.21 -5.97 26.05
C SER A 193 2.63 -7.33 25.48
N THR A 194 2.13 -8.41 26.11
CA THR A 194 2.34 -9.80 25.66
C THR A 194 1.15 -10.34 24.85
N THR A 195 0.05 -9.58 24.78
CA THR A 195 -1.15 -9.99 24.04
C THR A 195 -1.19 -9.32 22.66
N ASP A 196 -1.81 -9.99 21.69
CA ASP A 196 -1.93 -9.48 20.33
C ASP A 196 -2.92 -8.31 20.23
N VAL A 197 -3.82 -8.20 21.20
CA VAL A 197 -4.85 -7.18 21.25
C VAL A 197 -4.88 -6.53 22.62
N ILE A 198 -4.87 -5.19 22.62
CA ILE A 198 -5.01 -4.41 23.86
C ILE A 198 -6.10 -3.34 23.72
N ARG A 199 -6.46 -2.70 24.85
CA ARG A 199 -7.29 -1.50 24.83
C ARG A 199 -6.45 -0.28 25.23
N LEU A 200 -6.45 0.73 24.36
CA LEU A 200 -5.91 2.04 24.67
C LEU A 200 -7.07 3.03 24.73
N GLN A 201 -7.23 3.69 25.89
CA GLN A 201 -8.32 4.65 26.10
C GLN A 201 -9.70 4.10 25.70
N GLY A 202 -9.98 2.81 26.03
CA GLY A 202 -11.22 2.13 25.67
C GLY A 202 -11.28 1.56 24.24
N THR A 203 -10.41 1.97 23.33
CA THR A 203 -10.39 1.51 21.95
C THR A 203 -9.57 0.23 21.79
N LYS A 204 -10.14 -0.76 21.09
CA LYS A 204 -9.45 -2.01 20.72
C LYS A 204 -8.34 -1.71 19.71
N VAL A 205 -7.12 -2.17 19.96
CA VAL A 205 -5.92 -1.92 19.16
C VAL A 205 -5.23 -3.24 18.84
N ASN A 206 -4.81 -3.41 17.58
CA ASN A 206 -3.96 -4.50 17.15
C ASN A 206 -2.52 -4.24 17.63
N ALA A 207 -2.19 -4.74 18.81
CA ALA A 207 -0.87 -4.55 19.43
C ALA A 207 0.20 -5.37 18.70
N ARG A 208 -0.16 -6.57 18.18
CA ARG A 208 0.74 -7.44 17.42
C ARG A 208 1.31 -6.71 16.20
N TRP A 209 0.41 -6.19 15.37
CA TRP A 209 0.83 -5.46 14.17
C TRP A 209 1.69 -4.25 14.49
N ILE A 210 1.33 -3.48 15.54
CA ILE A 210 2.12 -2.28 15.88
C ILE A 210 3.51 -2.67 16.38
N ARG A 211 3.66 -3.73 17.17
CA ARG A 211 4.98 -4.24 17.59
C ARG A 211 5.82 -4.67 16.40
N ASP A 212 5.22 -5.49 15.51
CA ASP A 212 5.87 -5.95 14.29
C ASP A 212 6.32 -4.77 13.44
N PHE A 213 5.44 -3.78 13.25
CA PHE A 213 5.71 -2.59 12.44
C PHE A 213 6.83 -1.72 13.02
N ILE A 214 6.81 -1.45 14.34
CA ILE A 214 7.85 -0.62 14.99
C ILE A 214 9.24 -1.20 14.77
N THR A 215 9.38 -2.52 14.80
CA THR A 215 10.66 -3.22 14.66
C THR A 215 11.01 -3.58 13.22
N TYR A 216 10.08 -3.42 12.26
CA TYR A 216 10.29 -3.76 10.87
C TYR A 216 11.24 -2.76 10.19
N ASP A 217 12.31 -3.28 9.59
CA ASP A 217 13.21 -2.54 8.69
C ASP A 217 12.94 -2.99 7.24
N PRO A 218 12.48 -2.11 6.34
CA PRO A 218 12.22 -2.47 4.94
C PRO A 218 13.48 -2.59 4.09
N ALA A 219 14.62 -2.08 4.54
CA ALA A 219 15.83 -2.01 3.72
C ALA A 219 16.33 -3.37 3.23
N PRO A 220 16.32 -4.47 4.03
CA PRO A 220 16.71 -5.79 3.53
C PRO A 220 15.83 -6.28 2.36
N ALA A 221 14.50 -6.11 2.46
CA ALA A 221 13.56 -6.50 1.42
C ALA A 221 13.77 -5.67 0.13
N LEU A 222 13.97 -4.35 0.27
CA LEU A 222 14.25 -3.48 -0.88
C LEU A 222 15.56 -3.84 -1.58
N ARG A 223 16.63 -4.18 -0.83
CA ARG A 223 17.90 -4.63 -1.41
C ARG A 223 17.81 -5.97 -2.16
N ALA A 224 16.80 -6.77 -1.86
CA ALA A 224 16.56 -8.03 -2.59
C ALA A 224 15.78 -7.83 -3.90
N VAL A 225 15.24 -6.64 -4.16
CA VAL A 225 14.47 -6.34 -5.37
C VAL A 225 15.40 -6.14 -6.56
N THR A 226 15.30 -7.05 -7.54
CA THR A 226 16.09 -7.02 -8.81
C THR A 226 15.23 -6.70 -10.03
N VAL A 227 13.90 -6.67 -9.88
CA VAL A 227 12.94 -6.34 -10.95
C VAL A 227 12.77 -4.83 -11.08
N PRO A 228 12.22 -4.33 -12.21
CA PRO A 228 11.89 -2.92 -12.36
C PRO A 228 10.96 -2.39 -11.27
N VAL A 229 11.26 -1.20 -10.76
CA VAL A 229 10.52 -0.52 -9.68
C VAL A 229 10.07 0.86 -10.14
N LEU A 230 8.79 1.16 -9.95
CA LEU A 230 8.24 2.52 -9.97
C LEU A 230 7.89 2.92 -8.54
N ALA A 231 8.45 4.02 -8.03
CA ALA A 231 8.12 4.58 -6.73
C ALA A 231 7.46 5.97 -6.89
N ILE A 232 6.31 6.18 -6.26
CA ILE A 232 5.57 7.44 -6.34
C ILE A 232 5.12 7.87 -4.95
N THR A 233 5.31 9.14 -4.60
CA THR A 233 4.71 9.73 -3.39
C THR A 233 4.22 11.15 -3.63
N GLY A 234 3.34 11.64 -2.77
CA GLY A 234 2.91 13.03 -2.79
C GLY A 234 3.92 13.94 -2.09
N GLY A 235 4.16 15.14 -2.64
CA GLY A 235 5.05 16.14 -2.01
C GLY A 235 4.52 16.66 -0.68
N HIS A 236 3.20 16.57 -0.43
CA HIS A 236 2.52 16.90 0.83
C HIS A 236 2.11 15.67 1.64
N ASP A 237 2.79 14.54 1.43
CA ASP A 237 2.55 13.34 2.22
C ASP A 237 3.01 13.57 3.68
N MET A 238 2.05 13.45 4.61
CA MET A 238 2.30 13.59 6.06
C MET A 238 2.48 12.25 6.78
N GLN A 239 2.39 11.14 6.05
CA GLN A 239 2.53 9.81 6.63
C GLN A 239 3.84 9.14 6.22
N VAL A 240 4.40 9.56 5.09
CA VAL A 240 5.69 9.06 4.58
C VAL A 240 6.52 10.24 4.09
N PRO A 241 7.81 10.33 4.47
CA PRO A 241 8.70 11.37 3.96
C PRO A 241 8.82 11.29 2.43
N PRO A 242 8.61 12.40 1.68
CA PRO A 242 8.72 12.38 0.22
C PRO A 242 10.12 12.01 -0.29
N ASP A 243 11.18 12.29 0.46
CA ASP A 243 12.57 11.95 0.14
C ASP A 243 12.87 10.44 0.23
N ASP A 244 11.97 9.65 0.81
CA ASP A 244 12.07 8.19 0.82
C ASP A 244 11.97 7.58 -0.59
N VAL A 245 11.40 8.29 -1.58
CA VAL A 245 11.41 7.85 -3.00
C VAL A 245 12.84 7.75 -3.52
N GLU A 246 13.63 8.80 -3.35
CA GLU A 246 15.03 8.79 -3.78
C GLU A 246 15.86 7.77 -2.99
N ALA A 247 15.59 7.66 -1.68
CA ALA A 247 16.24 6.68 -0.83
C ALA A 247 15.92 5.23 -1.24
N ALA A 248 14.71 4.94 -1.73
CA ALA A 248 14.35 3.63 -2.28
C ALA A 248 15.20 3.29 -3.52
N GLY A 249 15.41 4.26 -4.41
CA GLY A 249 16.26 4.08 -5.59
C GLY A 249 17.72 3.72 -5.27
N ARG A 250 18.22 4.15 -4.10
CA ARG A 250 19.57 3.77 -3.63
C ARG A 250 19.64 2.36 -3.03
N LEU A 251 18.50 1.78 -2.69
CA LEU A 251 18.42 0.45 -2.04
C LEU A 251 18.18 -0.67 -3.06
N VAL A 252 17.25 -0.48 -3.99
CA VAL A 252 16.86 -1.52 -4.95
C VAL A 252 18.00 -1.82 -5.93
N GLN A 253 18.07 -3.06 -6.41
CA GLN A 253 19.10 -3.51 -7.35
C GLN A 253 18.60 -3.49 -8.81
N GLY A 254 17.30 -3.49 -9.02
CA GLY A 254 16.67 -3.42 -10.35
C GLY A 254 16.60 -2.01 -10.92
N PRO A 255 16.13 -1.87 -12.18
CA PRO A 255 15.83 -0.57 -12.77
C PRO A 255 14.83 0.21 -11.91
N PHE A 256 15.10 1.49 -11.69
CA PHE A 256 14.30 2.33 -10.79
C PHE A 256 13.83 3.61 -11.47
N GLU A 257 12.56 3.92 -11.28
CA GLU A 257 11.94 5.19 -11.67
C GLU A 257 11.20 5.75 -10.44
N GLY A 258 11.47 6.99 -10.05
CA GLY A 258 10.92 7.60 -8.84
C GLY A 258 10.30 8.97 -9.10
N HIS A 259 9.12 9.24 -8.53
CA HIS A 259 8.40 10.50 -8.67
C HIS A 259 7.88 11.02 -7.33
N VAL A 260 8.16 12.28 -7.05
CA VAL A 260 7.49 13.06 -6.01
C VAL A 260 6.52 14.02 -6.70
N VAL A 261 5.22 13.78 -6.54
CA VAL A 261 4.18 14.54 -7.24
C VAL A 261 3.70 15.68 -6.34
N GLY A 262 4.10 16.89 -6.67
CA GLY A 262 3.85 18.20 -6.05
C GLY A 262 2.89 18.24 -4.85
N ASP A 263 1.70 18.82 -5.05
CA ASP A 263 0.72 19.13 -3.99
C ASP A 263 -0.12 17.93 -3.50
N LEU A 264 0.32 16.69 -3.73
CA LEU A 264 -0.46 15.52 -3.34
C LEU A 264 -0.19 15.08 -1.91
N SER A 265 -1.27 14.73 -1.21
CA SER A 265 -1.24 14.08 0.10
C SER A 265 -0.99 12.56 -0.02
N HIS A 266 -0.87 11.88 1.14
CA HIS A 266 -0.79 10.41 1.23
C HIS A 266 -1.93 9.66 0.51
N MET A 267 -3.08 10.33 0.33
CA MET A 267 -4.22 9.76 -0.39
C MET A 267 -4.16 10.03 -1.90
N LEU A 268 -3.04 10.51 -2.42
CA LEU A 268 -2.82 10.84 -3.84
C LEU A 268 -3.87 11.84 -4.39
N ARG A 269 -4.25 12.81 -3.57
CA ARG A 269 -5.18 13.88 -3.92
C ARG A 269 -4.55 15.22 -3.60
N PRO A 270 -4.91 16.28 -4.36
CA PRO A 270 -4.40 17.61 -4.10
C PRO A 270 -4.65 18.04 -2.65
N ASP A 271 -3.60 18.49 -1.98
CA ASP A 271 -3.63 19.02 -0.62
C ASP A 271 -2.68 20.24 -0.50
N PRO A 272 -2.94 21.33 -1.25
CA PRO A 272 -2.05 22.49 -1.31
C PRO A 272 -1.86 23.16 0.04
N ASP A 273 -2.82 22.99 0.95
CA ASP A 273 -2.83 23.62 2.28
C ASP A 273 -2.30 22.71 3.38
N PHE A 274 -1.83 21.51 3.07
CA PHE A 274 -1.41 20.51 4.05
C PHE A 274 -2.46 20.24 5.16
N VAL A 275 -3.70 20.09 4.77
CA VAL A 275 -4.79 19.85 5.74
C VAL A 275 -4.68 18.49 6.45
N GLY A 276 -3.86 17.59 5.91
CA GLY A 276 -3.51 16.29 6.51
C GLY A 276 -4.74 15.43 6.84
N PRO A 277 -4.67 14.60 7.90
CA PRO A 277 -5.72 13.63 8.22
C PRO A 277 -7.10 14.23 8.43
N ARG A 278 -7.21 15.48 8.88
CA ARG A 278 -8.49 16.16 9.05
C ARG A 278 -9.18 16.46 7.72
N GLY A 279 -8.40 16.67 6.66
CA GLY A 279 -8.90 16.93 5.31
C GLY A 279 -9.28 15.67 4.54
N TYR A 280 -8.89 14.48 4.98
CA TYR A 280 -9.07 13.23 4.24
C TYR A 280 -10.53 12.93 3.86
N ARG A 281 -11.50 13.29 4.71
CA ARG A 281 -12.93 13.14 4.35
C ARG A 281 -13.33 14.03 3.16
N LYS A 282 -12.77 15.24 3.09
CA LYS A 282 -13.00 16.17 1.97
C LYS A 282 -12.22 15.71 0.74
N ALA A 283 -10.96 15.35 0.92
CA ALA A 283 -10.10 14.80 -0.12
C ALA A 283 -10.69 13.54 -0.76
N GLY A 284 -11.23 12.60 0.05
CA GLY A 284 -11.84 11.38 -0.45
C GLY A 284 -13.07 11.56 -1.36
N LYS A 285 -13.59 12.79 -1.50
CA LYS A 285 -14.62 13.14 -2.48
C LYS A 285 -14.04 13.48 -3.86
N GLN A 286 -12.76 13.77 -3.93
CA GLN A 286 -12.05 14.02 -5.17
C GLN A 286 -11.52 12.72 -5.77
N PRO A 287 -11.31 12.63 -7.08
CA PRO A 287 -10.65 11.48 -7.69
C PRO A 287 -9.19 11.39 -7.23
N VAL A 288 -8.61 10.19 -7.33
CA VAL A 288 -7.15 10.01 -7.26
C VAL A 288 -6.50 10.80 -8.40
N SER A 289 -5.34 11.39 -8.16
CA SER A 289 -4.64 12.24 -9.15
C SER A 289 -4.50 11.53 -10.50
N PRO A 290 -5.01 12.12 -11.61
CA PRO A 290 -4.80 11.58 -12.95
C PRO A 290 -3.32 11.48 -13.33
N GLU A 291 -2.47 12.38 -12.83
CA GLU A 291 -1.03 12.36 -13.04
C GLU A 291 -0.40 11.08 -12.47
N VAL A 292 -0.74 10.73 -11.23
CA VAL A 292 -0.25 9.48 -10.61
C VAL A 292 -0.73 8.26 -11.39
N LEU A 293 -2.01 8.24 -11.78
CA LEU A 293 -2.56 7.13 -12.58
C LEU A 293 -1.89 7.02 -13.94
N GLY A 294 -1.60 8.17 -14.59
CA GLY A 294 -0.84 8.24 -15.83
C GLY A 294 0.57 7.68 -15.69
N LEU A 295 1.32 8.10 -14.66
CA LEU A 295 2.66 7.54 -14.39
C LEU A 295 2.64 6.02 -14.26
N ILE A 296 1.66 5.47 -13.56
CA ILE A 296 1.52 4.01 -13.38
C ILE A 296 1.19 3.32 -14.70
N THR A 297 0.24 3.84 -15.48
CA THR A 297 -0.16 3.22 -16.75
C THR A 297 0.93 3.30 -17.81
N ASP A 298 1.60 4.45 -17.91
CA ASP A 298 2.69 4.64 -18.87
C ASP A 298 3.88 3.73 -18.54
N TRP A 299 4.22 3.62 -17.25
CA TRP A 299 5.27 2.70 -16.80
C TRP A 299 4.88 1.25 -17.09
N ALA A 300 3.66 0.82 -16.75
CA ALA A 300 3.19 -0.54 -16.99
C ALA A 300 3.17 -0.88 -18.51
N ALA A 301 2.73 0.07 -19.35
CA ALA A 301 2.74 -0.09 -20.80
C ALA A 301 4.16 -0.26 -21.36
N ARG A 302 5.15 0.51 -20.85
CA ARG A 302 6.55 0.34 -21.23
C ARG A 302 7.13 -1.01 -20.81
N GLN A 303 6.77 -1.50 -19.60
CA GLN A 303 7.31 -2.76 -19.08
C GLN A 303 6.69 -3.99 -19.75
N PHE A 304 5.40 -3.96 -20.07
CA PHE A 304 4.65 -5.15 -20.45
C PHE A 304 4.01 -5.07 -21.85
N GLY A 305 3.86 -3.87 -22.44
CA GLY A 305 3.15 -3.68 -23.72
C GLY A 305 3.91 -4.20 -24.94
N GLN A 306 5.22 -4.35 -24.89
CA GLN A 306 6.06 -4.76 -26.02
C GLN A 306 6.11 -6.28 -26.25
N GLN A 307 5.51 -7.10 -25.42
CA GLN A 307 5.60 -8.56 -25.54
C GLN A 307 4.67 -9.16 -26.62
N GLN A 308 3.88 -8.34 -27.32
CA GLN A 308 2.94 -8.82 -28.36
C GLN A 308 3.51 -8.84 -29.79
N LEU A 309 4.75 -8.48 -30.03
CA LEU A 309 5.35 -8.70 -31.35
C LEU A 309 5.83 -10.15 -31.43
N PRO A 310 5.22 -11.03 -32.26
CA PRO A 310 5.76 -12.34 -32.54
C PRO A 310 7.18 -12.13 -33.10
N ARG A 311 8.18 -12.82 -32.53
CA ARG A 311 9.46 -12.97 -33.20
C ARG A 311 9.15 -13.52 -34.59
N GLN A 312 9.20 -12.68 -35.61
CA GLN A 312 9.19 -13.16 -36.99
C GLN A 312 10.39 -14.11 -37.11
N ALA A 313 10.06 -15.39 -37.24
CA ALA A 313 11.01 -16.41 -37.64
C ALA A 313 11.63 -15.91 -38.94
N ASN A 314 12.90 -15.56 -38.91
CA ASN A 314 13.71 -15.37 -40.10
C ASN A 314 13.97 -16.77 -40.68
N GLU A 315 12.94 -17.34 -41.32
CA GLU A 315 13.14 -18.33 -42.37
C GLU A 315 13.58 -17.56 -43.61
N ARG A 316 14.86 -17.40 -43.78
CA ARG A 316 15.45 -17.22 -45.06
C ARG A 316 16.19 -18.50 -45.41
N GLU A 317 15.48 -19.29 -46.22
CA GLU A 317 16.05 -20.34 -47.07
C GLU A 317 17.27 -19.84 -47.80
N SER A 318 18.32 -20.65 -47.82
CA SER A 318 19.20 -20.87 -48.96
C SER A 318 19.96 -22.14 -48.77
#